data_f22fadebc3759196cbd7456d2fe0afc1
#
_entry.id   f22fadebc3759196cbd7456d2fe0afc1
#
_cell.length_a   1.000
_cell.length_b   1.000
_cell.length_c   1.000
_cell.angle_alpha   90.00
_cell.angle_beta   90.00
_cell.angle_gamma   90.00
#
_symmetry.space_group_name_H-M   'P 1'
#
loop_
_entity.id
_entity.type
_entity.pdbx_description
1 polymer ?
#
loop_
_entity_poly.entity_id
_entity_poly.type
_entity_poly.pdbx_seq_one_letter_code
_entity_poly.pdbx_strand_id
1 'polypeptide(L)'
;MTLRIGTEVRDTLASGGAVVALESTIFSHLGLPSPSNHTALTECIAAIRNAGAVPAITAILDGVARVGLDEAEHERILGPARKVGEREVALAVAQRWDVGATTVSASLLLAARAGIGVFATGGKIGRAHV
;
A
#
# COMPACT_ATOMS: atom_id res chain seq x y z
N MET A 1 13.90 9.02 -7.25
CA MET A 1 13.50 7.93 -6.34
C MET A 1 13.14 6.70 -7.15
N THR A 2 13.74 5.60 -6.81
CA THR A 2 13.44 4.33 -7.49
C THR A 2 12.18 3.72 -6.88
N LEU A 3 11.24 3.36 -7.75
CA LEU A 3 9.97 2.75 -7.36
C LEU A 3 9.98 1.29 -7.82
N ARG A 4 9.67 0.38 -6.90
CA ARG A 4 9.58 -1.03 -7.24
C ARG A 4 8.13 -1.46 -7.31
N ILE A 5 7.70 -1.79 -8.52
CA ILE A 5 6.33 -2.23 -8.77
C ILE A 5 6.32 -3.77 -8.78
N GLY A 6 5.38 -4.37 -8.06
CA GLY A 6 5.25 -5.82 -8.02
C GLY A 6 4.94 -6.37 -9.39
N THR A 7 5.39 -7.61 -9.65
CA THR A 7 5.27 -8.23 -10.97
C THR A 7 3.83 -8.33 -11.44
N GLU A 8 2.93 -8.79 -10.57
CA GLU A 8 1.52 -8.91 -10.95
C GLU A 8 0.91 -7.55 -11.28
N VAL A 9 1.25 -6.53 -10.51
CA VAL A 9 0.75 -5.17 -10.74
C VAL A 9 1.27 -4.65 -12.08
N ARG A 10 2.56 -4.83 -12.33
CA ARG A 10 3.18 -4.39 -13.58
C ARG A 10 2.54 -5.04 -14.78
N ASP A 11 2.37 -6.37 -14.73
CA ASP A 11 1.78 -7.12 -15.84
C ASP A 11 0.34 -6.71 -16.07
N THR A 12 -0.42 -6.50 -15.01
CA THR A 12 -1.82 -6.08 -15.12
C THR A 12 -1.94 -4.70 -15.73
N LEU A 13 -1.09 -3.76 -15.33
CA LEU A 13 -1.08 -2.42 -15.92
C LEU A 13 -0.72 -2.48 -17.40
N ALA A 14 0.26 -3.31 -17.75
CA ALA A 14 0.69 -3.44 -19.15
C ALA A 14 -0.39 -4.01 -20.03
N SER A 15 -1.26 -4.88 -19.50
CA SER A 15 -2.36 -5.48 -20.26
C SER A 15 -3.66 -4.66 -20.21
N GLY A 16 -3.65 -3.51 -19.54
CA GLY A 16 -4.84 -2.68 -19.42
C GLY A 16 -5.82 -3.16 -18.37
N GLY A 17 -5.41 -4.05 -17.48
CA GLY A 17 -6.26 -4.55 -16.41
C GLY A 17 -6.43 -3.57 -15.26
N ALA A 18 -7.34 -3.89 -14.35
CA ALA A 18 -7.69 -3.02 -13.24
C ALA A 18 -6.76 -3.27 -12.04
N VAL A 19 -6.21 -2.20 -11.48
CA VAL A 19 -5.36 -2.24 -10.29
C VAL A 19 -5.89 -1.22 -9.28
N VAL A 20 -5.99 -1.64 -8.02
CA VAL A 20 -6.44 -0.77 -6.93
C VAL A 20 -5.33 -0.64 -5.90
N ALA A 21 -4.86 0.57 -5.68
CA ALA A 21 -3.82 0.82 -4.69
C ALA A 21 -4.41 0.92 -3.28
N LEU A 22 -3.64 0.49 -2.29
CA LEU A 22 -4.00 0.53 -0.88
C LEU A 22 -2.87 1.12 -0.06
N GLU A 23 -3.20 1.91 0.95
CA GLU A 23 -2.24 2.34 1.96
C GLU A 23 -1.87 1.18 2.88
N SER A 24 -0.82 1.34 3.69
CA SER A 24 -0.44 0.30 4.64
C SER A 24 -0.55 0.73 6.10
N THR A 25 -0.68 2.02 6.39
CA THR A 25 -0.80 2.50 7.79
C THR A 25 -1.94 1.81 8.53
N ILE A 26 -3.10 1.70 7.90
CA ILE A 26 -4.29 1.12 8.55
C ILE A 26 -4.09 -0.33 8.98
N PHE A 27 -3.25 -1.06 8.26
CA PHE A 27 -3.00 -2.48 8.55
C PHE A 27 -1.84 -2.70 9.51
N SER A 28 -1.05 -1.68 9.78
CA SER A 28 0.10 -1.78 10.68
C SER A 28 -0.31 -1.57 12.13
N HIS A 29 0.66 -1.67 13.04
CA HIS A 29 0.42 -1.39 14.46
C HIS A 29 0.03 0.07 14.71
N LEU A 30 0.19 0.93 13.71
CA LEU A 30 -0.25 2.33 13.80
C LEU A 30 -1.76 2.47 13.56
N GLY A 31 -2.38 1.47 12.97
CA GLY A 31 -3.80 1.48 12.63
C GLY A 31 -4.60 0.51 13.48
N LEU A 32 -5.14 -0.52 12.85
CA LEU A 32 -5.98 -1.49 13.54
C LEU A 32 -5.18 -2.41 14.44
N PRO A 33 -5.70 -2.76 15.63
CA PRO A 33 -5.01 -3.71 16.51
C PRO A 33 -5.06 -5.12 15.94
N SER A 34 -4.07 -5.94 16.35
CA SER A 34 -4.06 -7.36 16.02
C SER A 34 -5.15 -8.08 16.85
N PRO A 35 -5.89 -9.05 16.30
CA PRO A 35 -5.78 -9.59 14.94
C PRO A 35 -6.69 -8.90 13.91
N SER A 36 -7.39 -7.82 14.29
CA SER A 36 -8.31 -7.12 13.38
C SER A 36 -7.61 -6.60 12.12
N ASN A 37 -6.36 -6.17 12.26
CA ASN A 37 -5.60 -5.68 11.12
C ASN A 37 -5.38 -6.77 10.07
N HIS A 38 -5.08 -7.98 10.51
CA HIS A 38 -4.88 -9.13 9.62
C HIS A 38 -6.18 -9.45 8.88
N THR A 39 -7.29 -9.50 9.63
CA THR A 39 -8.61 -9.77 9.04
C THR A 39 -8.98 -8.70 8.02
N ALA A 40 -8.77 -7.43 8.36
CA ALA A 40 -9.09 -6.32 7.46
C ALA A 40 -8.29 -6.42 6.16
N LEU A 41 -7.00 -6.72 6.24
CA LEU A 41 -6.15 -6.85 5.06
C LEU A 41 -6.66 -7.99 4.17
N THR A 42 -6.92 -9.16 4.76
CA THR A 42 -7.41 -10.31 4.03
C THR A 42 -8.74 -9.99 3.32
N GLU A 43 -9.65 -9.34 4.03
CA GLU A 43 -10.95 -8.98 3.46
C GLU A 43 -10.85 -7.95 2.34
N CYS A 44 -9.98 -6.96 2.51
CA CYS A 44 -9.75 -5.95 1.47
C CYS A 44 -9.19 -6.57 0.20
N ILE A 45 -8.21 -7.45 0.34
CA ILE A 45 -7.61 -8.13 -0.81
C ILE A 45 -8.67 -8.97 -1.52
N ALA A 46 -9.45 -9.75 -0.75
CA ALA A 46 -10.48 -10.59 -1.33
C ALA A 46 -11.54 -9.78 -2.07
N ALA A 47 -11.96 -8.65 -1.50
CA ALA A 47 -12.97 -7.79 -2.12
C ALA A 47 -12.48 -7.22 -3.45
N ILE A 48 -11.22 -6.79 -3.50
CA ILE A 48 -10.63 -6.24 -4.72
C ILE A 48 -10.53 -7.32 -5.80
N ARG A 49 -10.05 -8.51 -5.44
CA ARG A 49 -9.91 -9.61 -6.39
C ARG A 49 -11.28 -10.11 -6.87
N ASN A 50 -12.27 -10.16 -5.99
CA ASN A 50 -13.62 -10.55 -6.37
C ASN A 50 -14.25 -9.56 -7.36
N ALA A 51 -13.83 -8.31 -7.31
CA ALA A 51 -14.27 -7.30 -8.26
C ALA A 51 -13.49 -7.35 -9.58
N GLY A 52 -12.57 -8.29 -9.74
CA GLY A 52 -11.79 -8.45 -10.96
C GLY A 52 -10.56 -7.56 -11.06
N ALA A 53 -10.10 -7.01 -9.92
CA ALA A 53 -8.93 -6.12 -9.89
C ALA A 53 -7.77 -6.75 -9.12
N VAL A 54 -6.59 -6.19 -9.29
CA VAL A 54 -5.38 -6.60 -8.57
C VAL A 54 -5.09 -5.56 -7.48
N PRO A 55 -4.94 -5.99 -6.22
CA PRO A 55 -4.59 -5.07 -5.15
C PRO A 55 -3.10 -4.71 -5.21
N ALA A 56 -2.79 -3.44 -4.99
CA ALA A 56 -1.42 -2.95 -4.96
C ALA A 56 -1.19 -2.22 -3.64
N ILE A 57 -0.70 -2.94 -2.64
CA ILE A 57 -0.40 -2.35 -1.34
C ILE A 57 0.90 -1.57 -1.46
N THR A 58 0.91 -0.33 -0.95
CA THR A 58 2.08 0.52 -0.96
C THR A 58 2.77 0.53 0.39
N ALA A 59 4.09 0.63 0.39
CA ALA A 59 4.89 0.71 1.61
C ALA A 59 6.33 1.09 1.25
N ILE A 60 7.12 1.41 2.26
CA ILE A 60 8.57 1.48 2.13
C ILE A 60 9.11 0.25 2.86
N LEU A 61 9.82 -0.62 2.16
CA LEU A 61 10.44 -1.78 2.77
C LEU A 61 11.95 -1.74 2.51
N ASP A 62 12.72 -1.76 3.59
CA ASP A 62 14.19 -1.73 3.53
C ASP A 62 14.71 -0.58 2.65
N GLY A 63 14.07 0.58 2.78
CA GLY A 63 14.44 1.76 2.04
C GLY A 63 13.99 1.80 0.58
N VAL A 64 13.14 0.87 0.17
CA VAL A 64 12.64 0.83 -1.20
C VAL A 64 11.15 1.16 -1.23
N ALA A 65 10.78 2.13 -2.06
CA ALA A 65 9.37 2.48 -2.25
C ALA A 65 8.70 1.39 -3.09
N ARG A 66 7.66 0.79 -2.55
CA ARG A 66 6.99 -0.38 -3.13
C ARG A 66 5.55 -0.06 -3.50
N VAL A 67 5.16 -0.57 -4.67
CA VAL A 67 3.76 -0.54 -5.10
C VAL A 67 3.40 -1.96 -5.54
N GLY A 68 2.60 -2.63 -4.73
CA GLY A 68 2.29 -4.03 -4.93
C GLY A 68 3.27 -4.93 -4.18
N LEU A 69 2.95 -5.20 -2.93
CA LEU A 69 3.73 -6.15 -2.12
C LEU A 69 3.34 -7.57 -2.50
N ASP A 70 4.32 -8.47 -2.42
CA ASP A 70 4.05 -9.90 -2.57
C ASP A 70 3.33 -10.40 -1.33
N GLU A 71 2.59 -11.49 -1.48
CA GLU A 71 1.83 -12.06 -0.36
C GLU A 71 2.72 -12.37 0.85
N ALA A 72 3.94 -12.87 0.58
CA ALA A 72 4.87 -13.18 1.66
C ALA A 72 5.32 -11.93 2.42
N GLU A 73 5.20 -10.74 1.83
CA GLU A 73 5.60 -9.48 2.45
C GLU A 73 4.48 -8.85 3.28
N HIS A 74 3.27 -9.34 3.19
CA HIS A 74 2.14 -8.76 3.94
C HIS A 74 2.37 -8.80 5.44
N GLU A 75 3.04 -9.83 5.96
CA GLU A 75 3.35 -9.91 7.38
C GLU A 75 4.17 -8.72 7.87
N ARG A 76 5.02 -8.17 7.01
CA ARG A 76 5.88 -7.05 7.39
C ARG A 76 5.09 -5.79 7.69
N ILE A 77 4.03 -5.53 6.95
CA ILE A 77 3.23 -4.31 7.15
C ILE A 77 2.16 -4.48 8.23
N LEU A 78 1.95 -5.69 8.71
CA LEU A 78 0.98 -5.95 9.78
C LEU A 78 1.57 -5.72 11.17
N GLY A 79 2.86 -5.49 11.27
CA GLY A 79 3.58 -5.34 12.53
C GLY A 79 3.97 -3.89 12.81
N PRO A 80 5.05 -3.72 13.60
CA PRO A 80 5.59 -2.40 13.91
C PRO A 80 6.05 -1.70 12.63
N ALA A 81 5.76 -0.41 12.54
CA ALA A 81 6.12 0.37 11.37
C ALA A 81 6.27 1.84 11.75
N ARG A 82 7.02 2.59 10.93
CA ARG A 82 7.11 4.03 11.05
C ARG A 82 6.17 4.66 10.03
N LYS A 83 5.42 5.64 10.46
CA LYS A 83 4.44 6.32 9.60
C LYS A 83 5.17 7.13 8.53
N VAL A 84 4.77 6.95 7.27
CA VAL A 84 5.34 7.66 6.13
C VAL A 84 4.22 8.43 5.43
N GLY A 85 4.21 9.74 5.61
CA GLY A 85 3.39 10.62 4.81
C GLY A 85 4.13 11.01 3.54
N GLU A 86 3.47 11.75 2.68
CA GLU A 86 4.06 12.17 1.42
C GLU A 86 5.44 12.84 1.61
N ARG A 87 5.56 13.69 2.63
CA ARG A 87 6.80 14.42 2.90
C ARG A 87 7.93 13.54 3.39
N GLU A 88 7.61 12.40 3.99
CA GLU A 88 8.63 11.50 4.55
C GLU A 88 9.11 10.44 3.58
N VAL A 89 8.51 10.32 2.40
CA VAL A 89 8.88 9.25 1.45
C VAL A 89 10.38 9.31 1.12
N ALA A 90 10.87 10.48 0.73
CA ALA A 90 12.29 10.62 0.39
C ALA A 90 13.20 10.33 1.56
N LEU A 91 12.81 10.75 2.76
CA LEU A 91 13.58 10.51 3.98
C LEU A 91 13.63 9.02 4.32
N ALA A 92 12.48 8.35 4.24
CA ALA A 92 12.39 6.92 4.53
C ALA A 92 13.27 6.10 3.58
N VAL A 93 13.31 6.49 2.32
CA VAL A 93 14.16 5.84 1.32
C VAL A 93 15.64 6.14 1.60
N ALA A 94 15.99 7.39 1.86
CA ALA A 94 17.37 7.81 2.09
C ALA A 94 17.94 7.17 3.36
N GLN A 95 17.15 7.07 4.41
CA GLN A 95 17.56 6.48 5.69
C GLN A 95 17.33 4.97 5.75
N ARG A 96 16.83 4.37 4.70
CA ARG A 96 16.57 2.94 4.58
C ARG A 96 15.73 2.39 5.72
N TRP A 97 14.58 3.03 5.94
CA TRP A 97 13.67 2.54 6.99
C TRP A 97 13.24 1.11 6.69
N ASP A 98 13.26 0.29 7.74
CA ASP A 98 12.87 -1.12 7.66
C ASP A 98 11.46 -1.30 7.12
N VAL A 99 10.49 -0.75 7.86
CA VAL A 99 9.09 -0.78 7.46
C VAL A 99 8.52 0.62 7.61
N GLY A 100 8.24 1.25 6.49
CA GLY A 100 7.52 2.51 6.42
C GLY A 100 6.10 2.25 5.97
N ALA A 101 5.13 2.50 6.87
CA ALA A 101 3.73 2.33 6.54
C ALA A 101 3.21 3.62 5.91
N THR A 102 2.75 3.51 4.67
CA THR A 102 2.29 4.67 3.91
C THR A 102 0.94 5.16 4.39
N THR A 103 0.82 6.48 4.54
CA THR A 103 -0.46 7.14 4.76
C THR A 103 -1.20 7.25 3.43
N VAL A 104 -2.43 7.77 3.47
CA VAL A 104 -3.20 8.03 2.26
C VAL A 104 -2.41 8.91 1.29
N SER A 105 -1.82 10.02 1.78
CA SER A 105 -1.10 10.93 0.88
C SER A 105 0.14 10.30 0.26
N ALA A 106 0.89 9.52 1.03
CA ALA A 106 2.07 8.81 0.51
C ALA A 106 1.65 7.75 -0.50
N SER A 107 0.59 7.00 -0.20
CA SER A 107 0.10 5.96 -1.10
C SER A 107 -0.39 6.55 -2.42
N LEU A 108 -1.10 7.67 -2.37
CA LEU A 108 -1.55 8.36 -3.57
C LEU A 108 -0.37 8.81 -4.44
N LEU A 109 0.68 9.33 -3.81
CA LEU A 109 1.89 9.72 -4.52
C LEU A 109 2.52 8.54 -5.26
N LEU A 110 2.71 7.43 -4.55
CA LEU A 110 3.34 6.24 -5.12
C LEU A 110 2.47 5.61 -6.21
N ALA A 111 1.15 5.54 -5.96
CA ALA A 111 0.21 4.99 -6.93
C ALA A 111 0.21 5.81 -8.22
N ALA A 112 0.22 7.14 -8.11
CA ALA A 112 0.25 8.02 -9.27
C ALA A 112 1.52 7.79 -10.09
N ARG A 113 2.65 7.64 -9.42
CA ARG A 113 3.93 7.39 -10.09
C ARG A 113 3.97 6.03 -10.78
N ALA A 114 3.21 5.07 -10.27
CA ALA A 114 3.11 3.75 -10.88
C ALA A 114 2.08 3.70 -12.01
N GLY A 115 1.31 4.76 -12.20
CA GLY A 115 0.28 4.80 -13.24
C GLY A 115 -1.05 4.20 -12.81
N ILE A 116 -1.29 4.10 -11.50
CA ILE A 116 -2.54 3.53 -10.97
C ILE A 116 -3.51 4.67 -10.72
N GLY A 117 -4.73 4.55 -11.29
CA GLY A 117 -5.74 5.59 -11.19
C GLY A 117 -6.80 5.36 -10.13
N VAL A 118 -6.81 4.20 -9.45
CA VAL A 118 -7.82 3.86 -8.44
C VAL A 118 -7.16 3.56 -7.11
N PHE A 119 -7.68 4.18 -6.06
CA PHE A 119 -7.18 4.01 -4.71
C PHE A 119 -8.34 3.72 -3.77
N ALA A 120 -8.14 2.79 -2.85
CA ALA A 120 -9.13 2.47 -1.83
C ALA A 120 -8.51 2.59 -0.46
N THR A 121 -9.29 3.06 0.51
CA THR A 121 -8.86 3.13 1.90
C THR A 121 -9.99 2.74 2.82
N GLY A 122 -9.69 1.89 3.79
CA GLY A 122 -10.67 1.50 4.81
C GLY A 122 -10.75 2.47 5.97
N GLY A 123 -9.73 3.32 6.11
CA GLY A 123 -9.64 4.22 7.27
C GLY A 123 -10.38 5.53 7.12
N LYS A 124 -10.83 5.87 5.91
CA LYS A 124 -11.43 7.18 5.64
C LYS A 124 -12.81 7.09 5.01
N ILE A 125 -13.50 6.01 5.23
CA ILE A 125 -14.84 5.82 4.69
C ILE A 125 -15.73 6.98 5.15
N GLY A 126 -16.46 7.57 4.21
CA GLY A 126 -17.32 8.69 4.48
C GLY A 126 -16.60 10.03 4.50
N ARG A 127 -15.29 10.03 4.37
CA ARG A 127 -14.50 11.28 4.37
C ARG A 127 -13.64 11.41 3.13
N ALA A 128 -13.56 10.38 2.32
CA ALA A 128 -12.69 10.36 1.15
C ALA A 128 -13.09 11.40 0.11
N HIS A 129 -14.32 11.82 0.13
CA HIS A 129 -14.84 12.81 -0.82
C HIS A 129 -14.53 14.25 -0.44
N VAL A 130 -14.00 14.45 0.73
CA VAL A 130 -13.70 15.78 1.25
C VAL A 130 -12.43 16.33 0.64
#